data_fa74474b5f8cce3964ed61fd8357ae1d
#
_entry.id   fa74474b5f8cce3964ed61fd8357ae1d
#
_cell.length_a   1.000
_cell.length_b   1.000
_cell.length_c   1.000
_cell.angle_alpha   90.00
_cell.angle_beta   90.00
_cell.angle_gamma   90.00
#
_symmetry.space_group_name_H-M   'P 1'
#
loop_
_entity.id
_entity.type
_entity.pdbx_description
1 polymer ?
#
loop_
_entity_poly.entity_id
_entity_poly.type
_entity_poly.pdbx_seq_one_letter_code
_entity_poly.pdbx_strand_id
1 'polypeptide(L)'
;IHEDILKFIKDTADSYVRGAMNGSDKPKNWDWEGLKDAVNAVMPIILDWDQLRLQIESLKGEKAVEALRDTIVDGVTTIYAVFEERMGSDNLRQFERRVVLAVLDRKWREHLYEMDYLKDGIGLRGMGQRDPLVEYQREGFQMYNSMIEAIKEESIQLLFRMNLEQIVAETENQDDSYVDASGAWRGPNDEYVDESGGWRKPGE
;
A
#
# COMPACT_ATOMS: atom_id res chain seq x y z
N ILE A 1 15.12 0.16 -7.51
CA ILE A 1 13.90 0.63 -6.82
C ILE A 1 12.77 -0.40 -6.92
N HIS A 2 12.57 -1.04 -8.07
CA HIS A 2 11.55 -2.07 -8.24
C HIS A 2 11.71 -3.25 -7.26
N GLU A 3 12.92 -3.79 -7.19
CA GLU A 3 13.25 -4.86 -6.23
C GLU A 3 13.01 -4.42 -4.78
N ASP A 4 13.27 -3.14 -4.48
CA ASP A 4 13.01 -2.58 -3.16
C ASP A 4 11.50 -2.53 -2.86
N ILE A 5 10.67 -2.16 -3.85
CA ILE A 5 9.20 -2.17 -3.71
C ILE A 5 8.68 -3.59 -3.47
N LEU A 6 9.15 -4.58 -4.24
CA LEU A 6 8.76 -5.98 -4.02
C LEU A 6 9.19 -6.47 -2.64
N LYS A 7 10.37 -6.05 -2.18
CA LYS A 7 10.83 -6.33 -0.83
C LYS A 7 9.96 -5.64 0.23
N PHE A 8 9.58 -4.37 0.03
CA PHE A 8 8.69 -3.66 0.93
C PHE A 8 7.35 -4.38 1.07
N ILE A 9 6.76 -4.82 -0.05
CA ILE A 9 5.51 -5.60 -0.07
C ILE A 9 5.67 -6.87 0.79
N LYS A 10 6.75 -7.63 0.57
CA LYS A 10 7.01 -8.86 1.32
C LYS A 10 7.22 -8.61 2.81
N ASP A 11 8.04 -7.62 3.16
CA ASP A 11 8.36 -7.28 4.55
C ASP A 11 7.09 -6.80 5.28
N THR A 12 6.26 -5.97 4.64
CA THR A 12 5.01 -5.47 5.22
C THR A 12 3.99 -6.59 5.40
N ALA A 13 3.83 -7.48 4.42
CA ALA A 13 2.97 -8.65 4.54
C ALA A 13 3.42 -9.58 5.69
N ASP A 14 4.73 -9.84 5.81
CA ASP A 14 5.28 -10.65 6.91
C ASP A 14 5.01 -10.00 8.28
N SER A 15 5.22 -8.69 8.38
CA SER A 15 4.94 -7.93 9.62
C SER A 15 3.48 -8.03 10.04
N TYR A 16 2.55 -7.87 9.10
CA TYR A 16 1.10 -7.96 9.37
C TYR A 16 0.69 -9.37 9.79
N VAL A 17 1.16 -10.41 9.09
CA VAL A 17 0.85 -11.80 9.43
C VAL A 17 1.39 -12.14 10.82
N ARG A 18 2.63 -11.74 11.14
CA ARG A 18 3.21 -11.96 12.47
C ARG A 18 2.50 -11.16 13.56
N GLY A 19 2.07 -9.94 13.25
CA GLY A 19 1.25 -9.14 14.16
C GLY A 19 -0.08 -9.79 14.50
N ALA A 20 -0.72 -10.42 13.53
CA ALA A 20 -2.00 -11.11 13.70
C ALA A 20 -1.90 -12.40 14.55
N MET A 21 -0.71 -12.98 14.70
CA MET A 21 -0.51 -14.21 15.48
C MET A 21 -0.87 -14.08 16.96
N ASN A 22 -0.80 -12.88 17.54
CA ASN A 22 -1.05 -12.65 18.98
C ASN A 22 -0.27 -13.61 19.91
N GLY A 23 0.94 -13.99 19.51
CA GLY A 23 1.77 -14.94 20.24
C GLY A 23 1.35 -16.41 20.16
N SER A 24 0.42 -16.77 19.26
CA SER A 24 -0.06 -18.13 19.06
C SER A 24 0.42 -18.74 17.75
N ASP A 25 1.03 -19.93 17.81
CA ASP A 25 1.42 -20.71 16.62
C ASP A 25 0.22 -21.36 15.90
N LYS A 26 -0.98 -21.23 16.47
CA LYS A 26 -2.21 -21.85 15.91
C LYS A 26 -3.01 -20.81 15.15
N PRO A 27 -3.17 -20.94 13.82
CA PRO A 27 -3.91 -19.97 13.00
C PRO A 27 -5.37 -19.73 13.43
N LYS A 28 -5.99 -20.69 14.11
CA LYS A 28 -7.35 -20.52 14.69
C LYS A 28 -7.46 -19.37 15.70
N ASN A 29 -6.34 -19.03 16.34
CA ASN A 29 -6.28 -18.01 17.37
C ASN A 29 -5.76 -16.67 16.83
N TRP A 30 -5.48 -16.58 15.54
CA TRP A 30 -4.99 -15.36 14.92
C TRP A 30 -6.11 -14.33 14.76
N ASP A 31 -5.74 -13.06 14.79
CA ASP A 31 -6.65 -11.95 14.51
C ASP A 31 -6.85 -11.78 13.01
N TRP A 32 -7.75 -12.57 12.44
CA TRP A 32 -8.04 -12.57 11.01
C TRP A 32 -8.71 -11.29 10.52
N GLU A 33 -9.61 -10.71 11.34
CA GLU A 33 -10.28 -9.47 10.98
C GLU A 33 -9.31 -8.29 10.98
N GLY A 34 -8.52 -8.15 12.04
CA GLY A 34 -7.49 -7.13 12.10
C GLY A 34 -6.45 -7.26 10.99
N LEU A 35 -6.06 -8.50 10.61
CA LEU A 35 -5.17 -8.75 9.49
C LEU A 35 -5.78 -8.31 8.15
N LYS A 36 -7.02 -8.71 7.89
CA LYS A 36 -7.76 -8.32 6.68
C LYS A 36 -7.87 -6.81 6.54
N ASP A 37 -8.23 -6.13 7.61
CA ASP A 37 -8.36 -4.68 7.62
C ASP A 37 -7.01 -3.99 7.38
N ALA A 38 -5.94 -4.45 8.04
CA ALA A 38 -4.60 -3.92 7.87
C ALA A 38 -4.08 -4.11 6.43
N VAL A 39 -4.24 -5.31 5.86
CA VAL A 39 -3.84 -5.61 4.49
C VAL A 39 -4.62 -4.74 3.50
N ASN A 40 -5.94 -4.67 3.62
CA ASN A 40 -6.78 -3.91 2.69
C ASN A 40 -6.55 -2.39 2.77
N ALA A 41 -6.12 -1.87 3.92
CA ALA A 41 -5.80 -0.45 4.09
C ALA A 41 -4.56 -0.02 3.30
N VAL A 42 -3.61 -0.93 3.08
CA VAL A 42 -2.31 -0.64 2.47
C VAL A 42 -2.16 -1.29 1.10
N MET A 43 -2.64 -2.51 0.96
CA MET A 43 -2.54 -3.35 -0.23
C MET A 43 -3.94 -3.80 -0.64
N PRO A 44 -4.68 -3.02 -1.46
CA PRO A 44 -6.06 -3.35 -1.82
C PRO A 44 -6.07 -4.57 -2.75
N ILE A 45 -6.18 -5.76 -2.17
CA ILE A 45 -6.25 -7.04 -2.85
C ILE A 45 -7.61 -7.70 -2.62
N ILE A 46 -8.07 -8.44 -3.62
CA ILE A 46 -9.31 -9.21 -3.52
C ILE A 46 -8.92 -10.66 -3.22
N LEU A 47 -9.07 -11.05 -1.95
CA LEU A 47 -8.85 -12.43 -1.49
C LEU A 47 -10.13 -12.99 -0.88
N ASP A 48 -10.38 -14.27 -1.11
CA ASP A 48 -11.37 -15.03 -0.36
C ASP A 48 -10.78 -15.40 1.02
N TRP A 49 -10.94 -14.47 1.98
CA TRP A 49 -10.37 -14.61 3.33
C TRP A 49 -10.91 -15.82 4.09
N ASP A 50 -12.16 -16.24 3.83
CA ASP A 50 -12.76 -17.40 4.50
C ASP A 50 -12.14 -18.69 3.99
N GLN A 51 -11.99 -18.83 2.68
CA GLN A 51 -11.32 -19.98 2.07
C GLN A 51 -9.84 -20.03 2.46
N LEU A 52 -9.16 -18.89 2.42
CA LEU A 52 -7.75 -18.77 2.81
C LEU A 52 -7.54 -19.19 4.28
N ARG A 53 -8.39 -18.71 5.16
CA ARG A 53 -8.37 -19.10 6.57
C ARG A 53 -8.46 -20.62 6.75
N LEU A 54 -9.41 -21.28 6.09
CA LEU A 54 -9.56 -22.73 6.16
C LEU A 54 -8.30 -23.49 5.70
N GLN A 55 -7.65 -23.00 4.64
CA GLN A 55 -6.40 -23.58 4.15
C GLN A 55 -5.26 -23.43 5.15
N ILE A 56 -5.10 -22.22 5.69
CA ILE A 56 -4.02 -21.90 6.63
C ILE A 56 -4.22 -22.58 7.98
N GLU A 57 -5.45 -22.75 8.45
CA GLU A 57 -5.77 -23.47 9.70
C GLU A 57 -5.32 -24.94 9.69
N SER A 58 -5.09 -25.53 8.51
CA SER A 58 -4.52 -26.88 8.38
C SER A 58 -3.02 -26.93 8.68
N LEU A 59 -2.34 -25.78 8.61
CA LEU A 59 -0.90 -25.62 8.84
C LEU A 59 -0.62 -25.18 10.30
N LYS A 60 0.67 -25.15 10.67
CA LYS A 60 1.10 -24.72 12.01
C LYS A 60 2.43 -23.97 11.97
N GLY A 61 2.60 -23.05 12.94
CA GLY A 61 3.83 -22.33 13.14
C GLY A 61 4.29 -21.58 11.89
N GLU A 62 5.60 -21.60 11.62
CA GLU A 62 6.21 -20.84 10.54
C GLU A 62 5.65 -21.19 9.15
N LYS A 63 5.27 -22.45 8.92
CA LYS A 63 4.68 -22.86 7.63
C LYS A 63 3.34 -22.16 7.35
N ALA A 64 2.55 -21.90 8.38
CA ALA A 64 1.30 -21.17 8.24
C ALA A 64 1.57 -19.68 7.94
N VAL A 65 2.58 -19.08 8.60
CA VAL A 65 3.03 -17.71 8.35
C VAL A 65 3.52 -17.54 6.92
N GLU A 66 4.42 -18.40 6.48
CA GLU A 66 4.98 -18.38 5.13
C GLU A 66 3.88 -18.54 4.06
N ALA A 67 2.99 -19.52 4.20
CA ALA A 67 1.92 -19.76 3.23
C ALA A 67 0.96 -18.57 3.13
N LEU A 68 0.56 -17.99 4.26
CA LEU A 68 -0.32 -16.81 4.28
C LEU A 68 0.36 -15.57 3.70
N ARG A 69 1.60 -15.30 4.13
CA ARG A 69 2.41 -14.19 3.59
C ARG A 69 2.56 -14.32 2.07
N ASP A 70 2.96 -15.50 1.58
CA ASP A 70 3.22 -15.71 0.16
C ASP A 70 1.93 -15.55 -0.65
N THR A 71 0.78 -16.00 -0.16
CA THR A 71 -0.52 -15.77 -0.80
C THR A 71 -0.87 -14.28 -0.90
N ILE A 72 -0.62 -13.51 0.17
CA ILE A 72 -0.83 -12.05 0.15
C ILE A 72 0.12 -11.40 -0.86
N VAL A 73 1.41 -11.75 -0.84
CA VAL A 73 2.43 -11.21 -1.75
C VAL A 73 2.09 -11.52 -3.20
N ASP A 74 1.66 -12.74 -3.52
CA ASP A 74 1.26 -13.15 -4.87
C ASP A 74 0.04 -12.34 -5.36
N GLY A 75 -0.94 -12.11 -4.50
CA GLY A 75 -2.10 -11.27 -4.82
C GLY A 75 -1.69 -9.83 -5.13
N VAL A 76 -0.84 -9.24 -4.31
CA VAL A 76 -0.34 -7.86 -4.48
C VAL A 76 0.52 -7.73 -5.74
N THR A 77 1.45 -8.66 -5.96
CA THR A 77 2.34 -8.64 -7.14
C THR A 77 1.59 -8.83 -8.45
N THR A 78 0.49 -9.58 -8.44
CA THR A 78 -0.39 -9.72 -9.60
C THR A 78 -1.02 -8.38 -9.99
N ILE A 79 -1.54 -7.62 -9.03
CA ILE A 79 -2.08 -6.27 -9.27
C ILE A 79 -0.97 -5.33 -9.74
N TYR A 80 0.20 -5.43 -9.12
CA TYR A 80 1.36 -4.61 -9.48
C TYR A 80 1.83 -4.84 -10.93
N ALA A 81 1.78 -6.09 -11.41
CA ALA A 81 2.07 -6.41 -12.80
C ALA A 81 1.07 -5.76 -13.79
N VAL A 82 -0.20 -5.66 -13.41
CA VAL A 82 -1.21 -4.94 -14.20
C VAL A 82 -0.89 -3.43 -14.28
N PHE A 83 -0.39 -2.83 -13.20
CA PHE A 83 0.05 -1.44 -13.22
C PHE A 83 1.25 -1.25 -14.18
N GLU A 84 2.20 -2.18 -14.17
CA GLU A 84 3.36 -2.12 -15.06
C GLU A 84 2.96 -2.27 -16.52
N GLU A 85 2.03 -3.15 -16.84
CA GLU A 85 1.52 -3.32 -18.20
C GLU A 85 0.82 -2.06 -18.72
N ARG A 86 0.04 -1.38 -17.86
CA ARG A 86 -0.71 -0.17 -18.25
C ARG A 86 0.18 1.06 -18.37
N MET A 87 1.03 1.31 -17.41
CA MET A 87 1.88 2.51 -17.36
C MET A 87 3.14 2.38 -18.22
N GLY A 88 3.59 1.16 -18.50
CA GLY A 88 4.91 0.85 -19.03
C GLY A 88 5.99 0.90 -17.95
N SER A 89 6.98 0.01 -18.07
CA SER A 89 8.02 -0.18 -17.05
C SER A 89 8.78 1.11 -16.69
N ASP A 90 9.15 1.91 -17.69
CA ASP A 90 9.94 3.14 -17.44
C ASP A 90 9.17 4.19 -16.63
N ASN A 91 7.89 4.39 -16.96
CA ASN A 91 7.01 5.33 -16.26
C ASN A 91 6.75 4.85 -14.83
N LEU A 92 6.49 3.56 -14.65
CA LEU A 92 6.29 2.99 -13.32
C LEU A 92 7.54 3.16 -12.46
N ARG A 93 8.77 2.91 -13.00
CA ARG A 93 10.05 3.12 -12.27
C ARG A 93 10.24 4.58 -11.85
N GLN A 94 9.87 5.53 -12.70
CA GLN A 94 9.93 6.94 -12.35
C GLN A 94 8.90 7.31 -11.28
N PHE A 95 7.71 6.73 -11.36
CA PHE A 95 6.66 6.93 -10.38
C PHE A 95 7.04 6.36 -9.01
N GLU A 96 7.50 5.10 -8.95
CA GLU A 96 8.05 4.47 -7.74
C GLU A 96 9.09 5.35 -7.06
N ARG A 97 10.05 5.84 -7.83
CA ARG A 97 11.12 6.69 -7.30
C ARG A 97 10.58 7.96 -6.68
N ARG A 98 9.63 8.63 -7.34
CA ARG A 98 9.03 9.87 -6.83
C ARG A 98 8.26 9.61 -5.53
N VAL A 99 7.48 8.54 -5.47
CA VAL A 99 6.71 8.20 -4.28
C VAL A 99 7.64 7.87 -3.11
N VAL A 100 8.59 6.96 -3.30
CA VAL A 100 9.51 6.56 -2.22
C VAL A 100 10.32 7.74 -1.71
N LEU A 101 10.85 8.60 -2.59
CA LEU A 101 11.62 9.76 -2.17
C LEU A 101 10.77 10.78 -1.41
N ALA A 102 9.51 11.01 -1.82
CA ALA A 102 8.62 11.93 -1.13
C ALA A 102 8.25 11.43 0.28
N VAL A 103 7.97 10.12 0.42
CA VAL A 103 7.69 9.51 1.71
C VAL A 103 8.92 9.54 2.61
N LEU A 104 10.07 9.14 2.09
CA LEU A 104 11.34 9.13 2.81
C LEU A 104 11.70 10.52 3.34
N ASP A 105 11.62 11.56 2.50
CA ASP A 105 11.93 12.94 2.89
C ASP A 105 11.02 13.44 4.02
N ARG A 106 9.73 13.13 3.94
CA ARG A 106 8.77 13.49 4.98
C ARG A 106 9.05 12.75 6.29
N LYS A 107 9.15 11.41 6.24
CA LYS A 107 9.38 10.58 7.43
C LYS A 107 10.72 10.86 8.09
N TRP A 108 11.74 11.13 7.29
CA TRP A 108 13.05 11.52 7.82
C TRP A 108 12.99 12.85 8.58
N ARG A 109 12.29 13.86 8.06
CA ARG A 109 12.11 15.13 8.78
C ARG A 109 11.32 14.94 10.07
N GLU A 110 10.23 14.18 10.04
CA GLU A 110 9.46 13.85 11.24
C GLU A 110 10.37 13.17 12.28
N HIS A 111 11.15 12.19 11.88
CA HIS A 111 12.08 11.48 12.76
C HIS A 111 13.15 12.40 13.38
N LEU A 112 13.70 13.34 12.63
CA LEU A 112 14.66 14.30 13.18
C LEU A 112 14.02 15.15 14.29
N TYR A 113 12.79 15.62 14.11
CA TYR A 113 12.07 16.35 15.16
C TYR A 113 11.80 15.47 16.39
N GLU A 114 11.41 14.24 16.20
CA GLU A 114 11.17 13.29 17.29
C GLU A 114 12.46 12.98 18.05
N MET A 115 13.58 12.83 17.37
CA MET A 115 14.90 12.61 17.99
C MET A 115 15.38 13.82 18.79
N ASP A 116 15.15 15.05 18.31
CA ASP A 116 15.43 16.26 19.07
C ASP A 116 14.58 16.33 20.34
N TYR A 117 13.29 15.98 20.24
CA TYR A 117 12.39 15.91 21.38
C TYR A 117 12.81 14.84 22.40
N LEU A 118 13.24 13.67 21.92
CA LEU A 118 13.80 12.61 22.76
C LEU A 118 15.04 13.09 23.51
N LYS A 119 15.96 13.77 22.82
CA LYS A 119 17.19 14.33 23.38
C LYS A 119 16.91 15.33 24.51
N ASP A 120 15.94 16.22 24.29
CA ASP A 120 15.57 17.22 25.32
C ASP A 120 14.92 16.59 26.55
N GLY A 121 14.15 15.51 26.36
CA GLY A 121 13.45 14.80 27.43
C GLY A 121 14.25 13.76 28.18
N ILE A 122 15.38 13.30 27.63
CA ILE A 122 16.10 12.12 28.16
C ILE A 122 16.70 12.36 29.55
N GLY A 123 17.10 13.60 29.85
CA GLY A 123 17.66 13.98 31.15
C GLY A 123 16.67 13.78 32.31
N LEU A 124 15.37 13.95 32.07
CA LEU A 124 14.33 13.73 33.07
C LEU A 124 14.14 12.24 33.41
N ARG A 125 14.42 11.34 32.47
CA ARG A 125 14.32 9.90 32.65
C ARG A 125 15.49 9.31 33.45
N GLY A 126 16.63 10.00 33.47
CA GLY A 126 17.78 9.66 34.35
C GLY A 126 17.50 9.76 35.85
N MET A 127 16.43 10.42 36.27
CA MET A 127 16.01 10.49 37.67
C MET A 127 15.58 9.12 38.26
N GLY A 128 15.33 8.10 37.40
CA GLY A 128 14.93 6.75 37.79
C GLY A 128 16.06 5.72 37.91
N GLN A 129 17.31 6.13 38.17
CA GLN A 129 18.51 5.24 38.25
C GLN A 129 18.86 4.51 36.95
N ARG A 130 18.36 4.97 35.80
CA ARG A 130 18.72 4.47 34.49
C ARG A 130 19.76 5.38 33.84
N ASP A 131 20.69 4.78 33.11
CA ASP A 131 21.67 5.55 32.32
C ASP A 131 20.94 6.25 31.16
N PRO A 132 20.92 7.62 31.14
CA PRO A 132 20.26 8.36 30.07
C PRO A 132 20.75 8.03 28.66
N LEU A 133 22.04 7.69 28.51
CA LEU A 133 22.62 7.33 27.22
C LEU A 133 22.03 6.00 26.70
N VAL A 134 21.92 5.01 27.56
CA VAL A 134 21.34 3.70 27.22
C VAL A 134 19.87 3.84 26.83
N GLU A 135 19.11 4.63 27.57
CA GLU A 135 17.71 4.89 27.25
C GLU A 135 17.55 5.66 25.92
N TYR A 136 18.39 6.67 25.66
CA TYR A 136 18.40 7.40 24.40
C TYR A 136 18.70 6.47 23.22
N GLN A 137 19.70 5.62 23.33
CA GLN A 137 20.05 4.65 22.27
C GLN A 137 18.91 3.67 22.02
N ARG A 138 18.30 3.14 23.08
CA ARG A 138 17.20 2.18 22.97
C ARG A 138 15.98 2.79 22.30
N GLU A 139 15.54 3.95 22.77
CA GLU A 139 14.35 4.63 22.22
C GLU A 139 14.60 5.15 20.80
N GLY A 140 15.77 5.75 20.55
CA GLY A 140 16.14 6.21 19.21
C GLY A 140 16.17 5.08 18.19
N PHE A 141 16.67 3.89 18.61
CA PHE A 141 16.64 2.70 17.74
C PHE A 141 15.20 2.23 17.45
N GLN A 142 14.32 2.26 18.45
CA GLN A 142 12.91 1.91 18.25
C GLN A 142 12.22 2.90 17.30
N MET A 143 12.44 4.21 17.50
CA MET A 143 11.90 5.26 16.65
C MET A 143 12.40 5.12 15.20
N TYR A 144 13.69 4.83 15.01
CA TYR A 144 14.25 4.58 13.69
C TYR A 144 13.60 3.38 12.99
N ASN A 145 13.44 2.26 13.69
CA ASN A 145 12.77 1.09 13.13
C ASN A 145 11.32 1.38 12.76
N SER A 146 10.58 2.09 13.62
CA SER A 146 9.21 2.51 13.34
C SER A 146 9.14 3.42 12.10
N MET A 147 10.08 4.33 11.93
CA MET A 147 10.19 5.17 10.73
C MET A 147 10.41 4.32 9.48
N ILE A 148 11.32 3.35 9.52
CA ILE A 148 11.59 2.45 8.36
C ILE A 148 10.34 1.66 7.97
N GLU A 149 9.63 1.08 8.94
CA GLU A 149 8.38 0.36 8.65
C GLU A 149 7.30 1.31 8.08
N ALA A 150 7.16 2.50 8.64
CA ALA A 150 6.23 3.51 8.12
C ALA A 150 6.59 3.96 6.68
N ILE A 151 7.88 4.04 6.33
CA ILE A 151 8.30 4.35 4.95
C ILE A 151 7.86 3.25 3.98
N LYS A 152 8.06 1.98 4.33
CA LYS A 152 7.64 0.85 3.50
C LYS A 152 6.13 0.85 3.28
N GLU A 153 5.38 0.86 4.37
CA GLU A 153 3.92 0.80 4.39
C GLU A 153 3.29 1.96 3.59
N GLU A 154 3.71 3.18 3.86
CA GLU A 154 3.15 4.36 3.22
C GLU A 154 3.54 4.46 1.74
N SER A 155 4.76 4.02 1.38
CA SER A 155 5.17 3.94 -0.03
C SER A 155 4.29 2.99 -0.81
N ILE A 156 4.00 1.80 -0.27
CA ILE A 156 3.10 0.82 -0.88
C ILE A 156 1.69 1.42 -1.01
N GLN A 157 1.15 1.95 0.08
CA GLN A 157 -0.20 2.54 0.10
C GLN A 157 -0.38 3.61 -0.97
N LEU A 158 0.58 4.54 -1.09
CA LEU A 158 0.52 5.60 -2.10
C LEU A 158 0.65 5.06 -3.53
N LEU A 159 1.54 4.08 -3.75
CA LEU A 159 1.70 3.45 -5.07
C LEU A 159 0.40 2.80 -5.53
N PHE A 160 -0.28 2.04 -4.67
CA PHE A 160 -1.52 1.37 -5.03
C PHE A 160 -2.70 2.34 -5.16
N ARG A 161 -2.84 3.27 -4.22
CA ARG A 161 -3.95 4.24 -4.23
C ARG A 161 -3.95 5.10 -5.49
N MET A 162 -2.81 5.69 -5.86
CA MET A 162 -2.72 6.57 -7.03
C MET A 162 -2.92 5.81 -8.34
N ASN A 163 -2.44 4.57 -8.44
CA ASN A 163 -2.67 3.75 -9.63
C ASN A 163 -4.14 3.34 -9.77
N LEU A 164 -4.81 2.99 -8.67
CA LEU A 164 -6.23 2.66 -8.69
C LEU A 164 -7.10 3.87 -9.07
N GLU A 165 -6.81 5.06 -8.54
CA GLU A 165 -7.49 6.29 -8.91
C GLU A 165 -7.38 6.59 -10.40
N GLN A 166 -6.22 6.36 -11.02
CA GLN A 166 -6.05 6.51 -12.47
C GLN A 166 -6.86 5.49 -13.26
N ILE A 167 -6.86 4.22 -12.83
CA ILE A 167 -7.65 3.17 -13.49
C ILE A 167 -9.14 3.48 -13.44
N VAL A 168 -9.65 3.93 -12.30
CA VAL A 168 -11.06 4.31 -12.14
C VAL A 168 -11.40 5.49 -13.05
N ALA A 169 -10.58 6.55 -13.06
CA ALA A 169 -10.79 7.71 -13.90
C ALA A 169 -10.77 7.37 -15.40
N GLU A 170 -9.91 6.46 -15.84
CA GLU A 170 -9.87 6.00 -17.23
C GLU A 170 -11.11 5.16 -17.59
N THR A 171 -11.62 4.37 -16.65
CA THR A 171 -12.81 3.53 -16.85
C THR A 171 -14.07 4.38 -16.91
N GLU A 172 -14.19 5.38 -16.04
CA GLU A 172 -15.31 6.34 -16.06
C GLU A 172 -15.33 7.15 -17.37
N ASN A 173 -14.17 7.56 -17.89
CA ASN A 173 -14.08 8.26 -19.17
C ASN A 173 -14.38 7.36 -20.39
N GLN A 174 -14.24 6.04 -20.27
CA GLN A 174 -14.60 5.09 -21.35
C GLN A 174 -16.09 4.77 -21.39
N ASP A 175 -16.78 4.83 -20.26
CA ASP A 175 -18.22 4.52 -20.17
C ASP A 175 -19.09 5.66 -20.74
N ASP A 176 -18.56 6.88 -20.88
CA ASP A 176 -19.24 8.00 -21.51
C ASP A 176 -19.12 8.02 -23.06
N SER A 177 -18.51 7.00 -23.65
CA SER A 177 -18.50 6.85 -25.10
C SER A 177 -19.85 6.32 -25.60
N TYR A 178 -20.42 6.98 -26.65
CA TYR A 178 -21.69 6.59 -27.24
C TYR A 178 -21.56 6.47 -28.76
N VAL A 179 -22.55 5.82 -29.39
CA VAL A 179 -22.66 5.73 -30.84
C VAL A 179 -23.63 6.84 -31.30
N ASP A 180 -23.16 7.76 -32.11
CA ASP A 180 -23.98 8.85 -32.64
C ASP A 180 -25.00 8.36 -33.72
N ALA A 181 -25.90 9.25 -34.15
CA ALA A 181 -26.94 8.94 -35.15
C ALA A 181 -26.37 8.49 -36.51
N SER A 182 -25.07 8.72 -36.77
CA SER A 182 -24.37 8.25 -37.97
C SER A 182 -23.79 6.85 -37.82
N GLY A 183 -23.86 6.24 -36.62
CA GLY A 183 -23.26 4.96 -36.30
C GLY A 183 -21.77 5.03 -35.93
N ALA A 184 -21.24 6.23 -35.72
CA ALA A 184 -19.84 6.42 -35.32
C ALA A 184 -19.69 6.43 -33.78
N TRP A 185 -18.66 5.77 -33.28
CA TRP A 185 -18.27 5.85 -31.87
C TRP A 185 -17.73 7.25 -31.57
N ARG A 186 -18.23 7.86 -30.49
CA ARG A 186 -17.84 9.18 -30.00
C ARG A 186 -17.35 9.10 -28.56
N GLY A 187 -16.28 9.81 -28.29
CA GLY A 187 -15.82 10.04 -26.92
C GLY A 187 -16.61 11.12 -26.19
N PRO A 188 -16.47 11.23 -24.87
CA PRO A 188 -17.27 12.17 -24.06
C PRO A 188 -17.09 13.65 -24.42
N ASN A 189 -16.02 14.01 -25.13
CA ASN A 189 -15.70 15.38 -25.55
C ASN A 189 -15.83 15.61 -27.07
N ASP A 190 -16.24 14.59 -27.82
CA ASP A 190 -16.38 14.72 -29.28
C ASP A 190 -17.65 15.45 -29.67
N GLU A 191 -17.54 16.32 -30.66
CA GLU A 191 -18.74 16.96 -31.29
C GLU A 191 -19.59 15.89 -31.99
N TYR A 192 -20.88 15.92 -31.83
CA TYR A 192 -21.81 14.99 -32.44
C TYR A 192 -22.87 15.70 -33.30
N VAL A 193 -23.44 14.99 -34.25
CA VAL A 193 -24.56 15.47 -35.06
C VAL A 193 -25.85 15.02 -34.39
N ASP A 194 -26.70 15.97 -34.01
CA ASP A 194 -28.02 15.69 -33.44
C ASP A 194 -29.03 15.18 -34.50
N GLU A 195 -30.20 14.75 -34.05
CA GLU A 195 -31.26 14.26 -34.98
C GLU A 195 -31.72 15.26 -36.03
N SER A 196 -31.43 16.56 -35.83
CA SER A 196 -31.73 17.63 -36.78
C SER A 196 -30.60 17.89 -37.78
N GLY A 197 -29.48 17.19 -37.66
CA GLY A 197 -28.27 17.35 -38.48
C GLY A 197 -27.37 18.51 -38.04
N GLY A 198 -27.56 19.03 -36.81
CA GLY A 198 -26.73 20.09 -36.25
C GLY A 198 -25.57 19.52 -35.41
N TRP A 199 -24.38 20.12 -35.52
CA TRP A 199 -23.23 19.79 -34.67
C TRP A 199 -23.45 20.35 -33.26
N ARG A 200 -23.27 19.50 -32.25
CA ARG A 200 -23.40 19.83 -30.84
C ARG A 200 -22.18 19.39 -30.06
N LYS A 201 -21.92 20.08 -28.96
CA LYS A 201 -20.95 19.63 -27.93
C LYS A 201 -21.69 19.00 -26.77
N PRO A 202 -21.08 18.02 -26.09
CA PRO A 202 -21.66 17.44 -24.89
C PRO A 202 -21.97 18.54 -23.87
N GLY A 203 -23.25 18.62 -23.42
CA GLY A 203 -23.71 19.61 -22.45
C GLY A 203 -24.32 20.90 -22.98
N GLU A 204 -24.48 21.07 -24.31
CA GLU A 204 -25.25 22.16 -24.95
C GLU A 204 -26.72 21.79 -25.23
#